data_7686a0024cc648d1d4c8da2b8d28c11d
#
_entry.id   7686a0024cc648d1d4c8da2b8d28c11d
#
_cell.length_a   1.000
_cell.length_b   1.000
_cell.length_c   1.000
_cell.angle_alpha   90.00
_cell.angle_beta   90.00
_cell.angle_gamma   90.00
#
_symmetry.space_group_name_H-M   'P 1'
#
loop_
_entity.id
_entity.type
_entity.pdbx_description
1 polymer ?
#
loop_
_entity_poly.entity_id
_entity_poly.type
_entity_poly.pdbx_seq_one_letter_code
_entity_poly.pdbx_strand_id
1 'polypeptide(L)'
;MDYEIYFDESNKLDSPGKDYSYYGAFGIDSPTVSTIQEEMEYIFSSLHTKSELHFNTYKSNEIKKYFQVLNHFLQKEIHINLYIIDNKRFLAAGEKLLLDVEELRKYFYVKIPERLFYGIVRHVDNVERLNIYMDDNTEYQTLDVYNKVKDQMNAHSLYRNKGYIVKEVKGLSSADNKMVQVIDSFMGIIVFILQKDYLQSSKIKRGKADLIYRLLMEEGNVARFQSMINLFLWSGE
;
A
#
# COMPACT_ATOMS: atom_id res chain seq x y z
N MET A 1 -20.81 9.35 -2.05
CA MET A 1 -19.70 9.47 -3.04
C MET A 1 -19.08 8.13 -3.33
N ASP A 2 -18.43 8.01 -4.52
CA ASP A 2 -17.65 6.83 -4.87
C ASP A 2 -16.21 6.99 -4.36
N TYR A 3 -15.67 5.92 -3.78
CA TYR A 3 -14.37 5.91 -3.14
C TYR A 3 -13.58 4.68 -3.57
N GLU A 4 -12.28 4.83 -3.71
CA GLU A 4 -11.39 3.77 -4.18
C GLU A 4 -10.28 3.54 -3.16
N ILE A 5 -9.94 2.27 -2.94
CA ILE A 5 -8.80 1.87 -2.12
C ILE A 5 -7.81 1.11 -3.00
N TYR A 6 -6.54 1.44 -2.83
CA TYR A 6 -5.42 0.79 -3.50
C TYR A 6 -4.53 0.13 -2.46
N PHE A 7 -4.13 -1.11 -2.73
CA PHE A 7 -3.41 -1.95 -1.78
C PHE A 7 -2.26 -2.68 -2.46
N ASP A 8 -1.15 -2.80 -1.75
CA ASP A 8 0.01 -3.59 -2.13
C ASP A 8 0.64 -4.26 -0.91
N GLU A 9 1.42 -5.34 -1.15
CA GLU A 9 2.16 -6.07 -0.11
C GLU A 9 3.65 -6.17 -0.45
N SER A 10 4.49 -6.19 0.58
CA SER A 10 5.92 -6.44 0.44
C SER A 10 6.37 -7.52 1.42
N ASN A 11 6.98 -8.56 0.88
CA ASN A 11 7.33 -9.81 1.54
C ASN A 11 6.10 -10.64 1.98
N LYS A 12 6.12 -11.92 1.70
CA LYS A 12 5.11 -12.86 2.22
C LYS A 12 5.37 -13.16 3.69
N LEU A 13 4.35 -13.57 4.41
CA LEU A 13 4.37 -13.86 5.84
C LEU A 13 5.43 -14.90 6.27
N ASP A 14 5.85 -15.74 5.35
CA ASP A 14 6.85 -16.80 5.56
C ASP A 14 8.04 -16.69 4.60
N SER A 15 8.29 -15.52 4.02
CA SER A 15 9.42 -15.30 3.12
C SER A 15 10.75 -15.62 3.81
N PRO A 16 11.56 -16.54 3.28
CA PRO A 16 12.81 -16.92 3.90
C PRO A 16 13.76 -15.72 4.13
N GLY A 17 14.29 -15.59 5.34
CA GLY A 17 15.23 -14.53 5.68
C GLY A 17 14.61 -13.13 5.80
N LYS A 18 13.29 -13.02 5.85
CA LYS A 18 12.58 -11.76 6.11
C LYS A 18 11.98 -11.76 7.50
N ASP A 19 12.42 -10.81 8.32
CA ASP A 19 11.90 -10.67 9.70
C ASP A 19 10.51 -10.07 9.72
N TYR A 20 10.15 -9.24 8.71
CA TYR A 20 8.88 -8.52 8.64
C TYR A 20 8.21 -8.63 7.28
N SER A 21 6.88 -8.66 7.31
CA SER A 21 6.00 -8.46 6.16
C SER A 21 5.27 -7.13 6.29
N TYR A 22 5.01 -6.47 5.17
CA TYR A 22 4.43 -5.13 5.13
C TYR A 22 3.23 -5.14 4.19
N TYR A 23 2.15 -4.49 4.62
CA TYR A 23 0.91 -4.36 3.87
C TYR A 23 0.49 -2.91 3.88
N GLY A 24 0.34 -2.31 2.72
CA GLY A 24 0.04 -0.89 2.58
C GLY A 24 -1.25 -0.64 1.82
N ALA A 25 -2.01 0.34 2.25
CA ALA A 25 -3.19 0.78 1.51
C ALA A 25 -3.40 2.29 1.67
N PHE A 26 -3.95 2.93 0.63
CA PHE A 26 -4.52 4.26 0.73
C PHE A 26 -5.91 4.32 0.09
N GLY A 27 -6.70 5.30 0.48
CA GLY A 27 -8.01 5.53 -0.07
C GLY A 27 -8.17 6.94 -0.60
N ILE A 28 -8.99 7.09 -1.65
CA ILE A 28 -9.21 8.37 -2.33
C ILE A 28 -10.56 8.37 -3.05
N ASP A 29 -11.20 9.52 -3.22
CA ASP A 29 -12.44 9.63 -3.99
C ASP A 29 -12.18 9.47 -5.50
N SER A 30 -13.13 8.86 -6.21
CA SER A 30 -12.97 8.53 -7.63
C SER A 30 -12.74 9.75 -8.55
N PRO A 31 -13.36 10.93 -8.34
CA PRO A 31 -13.01 12.11 -9.12
C PRO A 31 -11.55 12.54 -8.98
N THR A 32 -11.00 12.49 -7.78
CA THR A 32 -9.58 12.80 -7.52
C THR A 32 -8.64 11.78 -8.17
N VAL A 33 -9.02 10.50 -8.21
CA VAL A 33 -8.25 9.45 -8.93
C VAL A 33 -8.08 9.84 -10.40
N SER A 34 -9.16 10.20 -11.08
CA SER A 34 -9.11 10.57 -12.51
C SER A 34 -8.16 11.75 -12.75
N THR A 35 -8.25 12.78 -11.90
CA THR A 35 -7.36 13.94 -11.97
C THR A 35 -5.87 13.55 -11.78
N ILE A 36 -5.57 12.73 -10.78
CA ILE A 36 -4.20 12.29 -10.52
C ILE A 36 -3.67 11.45 -11.67
N GLN A 37 -4.49 10.57 -12.25
CA GLN A 37 -4.08 9.76 -13.40
C GLN A 37 -3.70 10.63 -14.60
N GLU A 38 -4.49 11.66 -14.93
CA GLU A 38 -4.18 12.62 -15.98
C GLU A 38 -2.86 13.38 -15.70
N GLU A 39 -2.69 13.85 -14.47
CA GLU A 39 -1.47 14.55 -14.05
C GLU A 39 -0.23 13.64 -14.12
N MET A 40 -0.34 12.38 -13.73
CA MET A 40 0.74 11.40 -13.88
C MET A 40 1.07 11.11 -15.35
N GLU A 41 0.05 10.99 -16.22
CA GLU A 41 0.26 10.86 -17.67
C GLU A 41 1.05 12.06 -18.22
N TYR A 42 0.68 13.28 -17.80
CA TYR A 42 1.40 14.48 -18.19
C TYR A 42 2.87 14.44 -17.73
N ILE A 43 3.14 14.05 -16.47
CA ILE A 43 4.51 13.90 -15.95
C ILE A 43 5.29 12.89 -16.79
N PHE A 44 4.72 11.71 -17.05
CA PHE A 44 5.39 10.67 -17.83
C PHE A 44 5.68 11.10 -19.26
N SER A 45 4.72 11.75 -19.90
CA SER A 45 4.87 12.29 -21.25
C SER A 45 5.92 13.38 -21.33
N SER A 46 5.94 14.31 -20.36
CA SER A 46 6.91 15.40 -20.31
C SER A 46 8.35 14.93 -20.09
N LEU A 47 8.52 13.79 -19.42
CA LEU A 47 9.81 13.16 -19.19
C LEU A 47 10.17 12.10 -20.24
N HIS A 48 9.33 11.92 -21.27
CA HIS A 48 9.52 10.94 -22.32
C HIS A 48 9.77 9.51 -21.78
N THR A 49 9.09 9.13 -20.70
CA THR A 49 9.24 7.82 -20.05
C THR A 49 7.94 7.02 -20.11
N LYS A 50 8.08 5.71 -20.29
CA LYS A 50 6.97 4.74 -20.22
C LYS A 50 7.19 3.70 -19.12
N SER A 51 8.36 3.73 -18.46
CA SER A 51 8.66 2.76 -17.39
C SER A 51 7.78 3.03 -16.18
N GLU A 52 7.25 1.97 -15.60
CA GLU A 52 6.48 2.01 -14.35
C GLU A 52 7.31 2.54 -13.16
N LEU A 53 6.61 2.93 -12.11
CA LEU A 53 7.20 3.20 -10.81
C LEU A 53 7.22 1.88 -10.03
N HIS A 54 8.41 1.39 -9.73
CA HIS A 54 8.58 0.22 -8.89
C HIS A 54 9.81 0.43 -8.01
N PHE A 55 9.59 0.70 -6.71
CA PHE A 55 10.65 1.17 -5.82
C PHE A 55 11.80 0.17 -5.70
N ASN A 56 11.53 -1.14 -5.76
CA ASN A 56 12.58 -2.15 -5.67
C ASN A 56 13.57 -2.07 -6.84
N THR A 57 13.10 -1.74 -8.04
CA THR A 57 13.92 -1.64 -9.27
C THR A 57 14.36 -0.20 -9.59
N TYR A 58 14.10 0.76 -8.70
CA TYR A 58 14.48 2.16 -8.88
C TYR A 58 15.94 2.35 -9.29
N LYS A 59 16.16 3.23 -10.25
CA LYS A 59 17.49 3.64 -10.74
C LYS A 59 17.65 5.15 -10.60
N SER A 60 18.86 5.59 -10.26
CA SER A 60 19.14 7.03 -10.01
C SER A 60 18.88 7.94 -11.21
N ASN A 61 18.92 7.44 -12.46
CA ASN A 61 18.56 8.22 -13.64
C ASN A 61 17.05 8.48 -13.76
N GLU A 62 16.21 7.81 -12.98
CA GLU A 62 14.75 8.00 -12.95
C GLU A 62 14.29 8.96 -11.83
N ILE A 63 15.24 9.56 -11.09
CA ILE A 63 14.94 10.38 -9.92
C ILE A 63 13.90 11.48 -10.19
N LYS A 64 13.94 12.11 -11.36
CA LYS A 64 12.98 13.18 -11.73
C LYS A 64 11.55 12.64 -11.79
N LYS A 65 11.35 11.45 -12.38
CA LYS A 65 10.05 10.81 -12.49
C LYS A 65 9.47 10.50 -11.11
N TYR A 66 10.24 9.79 -10.29
CA TYR A 66 9.79 9.44 -8.93
C TYR A 66 9.55 10.69 -8.07
N PHE A 67 10.46 11.65 -8.11
CA PHE A 67 10.30 12.89 -7.35
C PHE A 67 9.04 13.64 -7.74
N GLN A 68 8.79 13.86 -9.03
CA GLN A 68 7.63 14.62 -9.49
C GLN A 68 6.32 13.92 -9.11
N VAL A 69 6.21 12.61 -9.32
CA VAL A 69 5.00 11.87 -8.99
C VAL A 69 4.76 11.84 -7.48
N LEU A 70 5.77 11.47 -6.69
CA LEU A 70 5.61 11.35 -5.24
C LEU A 70 5.39 12.69 -4.57
N ASN A 71 6.10 13.74 -5.02
CA ASN A 71 5.89 15.09 -4.53
C ASN A 71 4.48 15.59 -4.84
N HIS A 72 4.00 15.34 -6.06
CA HIS A 72 2.62 15.67 -6.44
C HIS A 72 1.60 14.96 -5.54
N PHE A 73 1.81 13.69 -5.28
CA PHE A 73 0.94 12.88 -4.42
C PHE A 73 0.95 13.36 -2.97
N LEU A 74 2.10 13.81 -2.45
CA LEU A 74 2.22 14.40 -1.11
C LEU A 74 1.42 15.70 -0.92
N GLN A 75 1.06 16.39 -2.01
CA GLN A 75 0.22 17.59 -1.94
C GLN A 75 -1.27 17.27 -1.81
N LYS A 76 -1.67 15.99 -1.94
CA LYS A 76 -3.07 15.56 -1.80
C LYS A 76 -3.33 15.14 -0.34
N GLU A 77 -4.57 15.34 0.11
CA GLU A 77 -5.02 14.90 1.45
C GLU A 77 -5.33 13.40 1.43
N ILE A 78 -4.29 12.59 1.45
CA ILE A 78 -4.41 11.13 1.38
C ILE A 78 -3.79 10.53 2.64
N HIS A 79 -4.42 9.47 3.16
CA HIS A 79 -3.91 8.71 4.29
C HIS A 79 -3.49 7.31 3.84
N ILE A 80 -2.23 6.96 4.14
CA ILE A 80 -1.67 5.64 3.93
C ILE A 80 -1.69 4.90 5.25
N ASN A 81 -2.37 3.77 5.28
CA ASN A 81 -2.27 2.82 6.38
C ASN A 81 -1.25 1.74 6.03
N LEU A 82 -0.28 1.52 6.89
CA LEU A 82 0.71 0.46 6.75
C LEU A 82 0.62 -0.51 7.93
N TYR A 83 0.46 -1.79 7.65
CA TYR A 83 0.47 -2.87 8.64
C TYR A 83 1.79 -3.63 8.55
N ILE A 84 2.46 -3.79 9.68
CA ILE A 84 3.76 -4.45 9.79
C ILE A 84 3.56 -5.70 10.65
N ILE A 85 4.01 -6.85 10.17
CA ILE A 85 3.94 -8.13 10.88
C ILE A 85 5.34 -8.62 11.18
N ASP A 86 5.60 -8.93 12.44
CA ASP A 86 6.77 -9.70 12.86
C ASP A 86 6.54 -11.18 12.49
N ASN A 87 7.25 -11.64 11.46
CA ASN A 87 7.04 -12.97 10.90
C ASN A 87 7.37 -14.10 11.91
N LYS A 88 8.35 -13.91 12.78
CA LYS A 88 8.70 -14.91 13.80
C LYS A 88 7.59 -15.07 14.82
N ARG A 89 7.07 -13.94 15.31
CA ARG A 89 5.94 -13.96 16.26
C ARG A 89 4.66 -14.50 15.62
N PHE A 90 4.45 -14.16 14.36
CA PHE A 90 3.32 -14.63 13.59
C PHE A 90 3.32 -16.16 13.45
N LEU A 91 4.43 -16.74 13.00
CA LEU A 91 4.56 -18.19 12.87
C LEU A 91 4.44 -18.90 14.22
N ALA A 92 5.07 -18.37 15.26
CA ALA A 92 4.96 -18.93 16.62
C ALA A 92 3.52 -18.87 17.18
N ALA A 93 2.72 -17.87 16.81
CA ALA A 93 1.31 -17.82 17.17
C ALA A 93 0.50 -18.92 16.44
N GLY A 94 0.83 -19.17 15.17
CA GLY A 94 0.24 -20.28 14.40
C GLY A 94 0.52 -21.64 15.00
N GLU A 95 1.78 -21.90 15.35
CA GLU A 95 2.19 -23.15 16.00
C GLU A 95 1.40 -23.42 17.29
N LYS A 96 1.19 -22.40 18.13
CA LYS A 96 0.38 -22.50 19.34
C LYS A 96 -1.09 -22.90 19.06
N LEU A 97 -1.60 -22.52 17.91
CA LEU A 97 -2.96 -22.82 17.46
C LEU A 97 -3.03 -24.09 16.63
N LEU A 98 -1.93 -24.81 16.44
CA LEU A 98 -1.79 -25.99 15.57
C LEU A 98 -2.20 -25.71 14.11
N LEU A 99 -1.97 -24.48 13.65
CA LEU A 99 -2.22 -24.07 12.26
C LEU A 99 -0.93 -24.14 11.47
N ASP A 100 -1.00 -24.68 10.27
CA ASP A 100 0.11 -24.61 9.32
C ASP A 100 0.17 -23.23 8.62
N VAL A 101 1.24 -23.00 7.86
CA VAL A 101 1.47 -21.70 7.19
C VAL A 101 0.39 -21.40 6.14
N GLU A 102 -0.14 -22.44 5.47
CA GLU A 102 -1.19 -22.26 4.46
C GLU A 102 -2.51 -21.83 5.11
N GLU A 103 -2.85 -22.43 6.24
CA GLU A 103 -4.02 -22.04 7.02
C GLU A 103 -3.89 -20.62 7.57
N LEU A 104 -2.70 -20.26 8.07
CA LEU A 104 -2.41 -18.89 8.51
C LEU A 104 -2.59 -17.87 7.39
N ARG A 105 -2.10 -18.16 6.18
CA ARG A 105 -2.29 -17.29 5.01
C ARG A 105 -3.76 -17.10 4.67
N LYS A 106 -4.58 -18.18 4.68
CA LYS A 106 -6.02 -18.11 4.42
C LYS A 106 -6.75 -17.11 5.32
N TYR A 107 -6.35 -17.03 6.59
CA TYR A 107 -6.94 -16.07 7.52
C TYR A 107 -6.36 -14.66 7.36
N PHE A 108 -5.05 -14.53 7.30
CA PHE A 108 -4.40 -13.21 7.36
C PHE A 108 -4.48 -12.44 6.05
N TYR A 109 -4.48 -13.08 4.90
CA TYR A 109 -4.69 -12.43 3.60
C TYR A 109 -6.08 -11.84 3.44
N VAL A 110 -7.02 -12.21 4.27
CA VAL A 110 -8.33 -11.56 4.37
C VAL A 110 -8.33 -10.51 5.49
N LYS A 111 -7.80 -10.88 6.66
CA LYS A 111 -7.95 -10.08 7.88
C LYS A 111 -7.10 -8.81 7.87
N ILE A 112 -5.89 -8.85 7.29
CA ILE A 112 -5.02 -7.69 7.21
C ILE A 112 -5.59 -6.63 6.25
N PRO A 113 -5.91 -6.95 4.98
CA PRO A 113 -6.55 -6.01 4.09
C PRO A 113 -7.85 -5.44 4.67
N GLU A 114 -8.71 -6.28 5.23
CA GLU A 114 -9.95 -5.84 5.87
C GLU A 114 -9.71 -4.77 6.94
N ARG A 115 -8.73 -4.98 7.83
CA ARG A 115 -8.38 -4.00 8.87
C ARG A 115 -7.83 -2.70 8.30
N LEU A 116 -6.95 -2.78 7.28
CA LEU A 116 -6.41 -1.61 6.60
C LEU A 116 -7.51 -0.79 5.91
N PHE A 117 -8.37 -1.47 5.16
CA PHE A 117 -9.44 -0.82 4.40
C PHE A 117 -10.49 -0.19 5.32
N TYR A 118 -10.91 -0.92 6.36
CA TYR A 118 -11.78 -0.35 7.38
C TYR A 118 -11.14 0.87 8.07
N GLY A 119 -9.86 0.79 8.40
CA GLY A 119 -9.10 1.90 8.98
C GLY A 119 -9.08 3.15 8.10
N ILE A 120 -9.12 2.99 6.77
CA ILE A 120 -9.22 4.09 5.81
C ILE A 120 -10.65 4.67 5.81
N VAL A 121 -11.65 3.83 5.55
CA VAL A 121 -13.03 4.33 5.33
C VAL A 121 -13.76 4.76 6.59
N ARG A 122 -13.32 4.33 7.77
CA ARG A 122 -14.01 4.65 9.04
C ARG A 122 -14.09 6.16 9.33
N HIS A 123 -13.17 6.94 8.78
CA HIS A 123 -13.07 8.39 8.98
C HIS A 123 -13.52 9.20 7.78
N VAL A 124 -13.96 8.55 6.72
CA VAL A 124 -14.46 9.22 5.51
C VAL A 124 -15.97 9.26 5.55
N ASP A 125 -16.53 10.47 5.51
CA ASP A 125 -17.97 10.68 5.51
C ASP A 125 -18.56 10.50 4.11
N ASN A 126 -19.84 10.08 4.06
CA ASN A 126 -20.64 9.99 2.83
C ASN A 126 -20.09 9.05 1.74
N VAL A 127 -19.32 8.04 2.11
CA VAL A 127 -18.98 6.95 1.18
C VAL A 127 -20.23 6.10 0.96
N GLU A 128 -20.64 5.96 -0.29
CA GLU A 128 -21.79 5.13 -0.70
C GLU A 128 -21.31 3.85 -1.39
N ARG A 129 -20.37 4.00 -2.31
CA ARG A 129 -19.79 2.89 -3.08
C ARG A 129 -18.29 2.85 -2.90
N LEU A 130 -17.79 1.66 -2.64
CA LEU A 130 -16.37 1.40 -2.43
C LEU A 130 -15.89 0.40 -3.47
N ASN A 131 -14.84 0.76 -4.20
CA ASN A 131 -14.08 -0.15 -5.04
C ASN A 131 -12.70 -0.37 -4.42
N ILE A 132 -12.22 -1.62 -4.43
CA ILE A 132 -10.95 -1.99 -3.84
C ILE A 132 -10.09 -2.65 -4.91
N TYR A 133 -8.90 -2.13 -5.08
CA TYR A 133 -7.91 -2.57 -6.04
C TYR A 133 -6.66 -3.05 -5.32
N MET A 134 -6.32 -4.31 -5.51
CA MET A 134 -5.15 -4.96 -4.90
C MET A 134 -4.14 -5.29 -5.99
N ASP A 135 -2.85 -5.31 -5.69
CA ASP A 135 -1.87 -5.82 -6.66
C ASP A 135 -2.20 -7.27 -7.02
N ASP A 136 -2.11 -7.61 -8.32
CA ASP A 136 -2.56 -8.92 -8.81
C ASP A 136 -1.65 -10.03 -8.28
N ASN A 137 -2.25 -10.98 -7.59
CA ASN A 137 -1.56 -12.07 -6.92
C ASN A 137 -2.32 -13.40 -7.15
N THR A 138 -1.65 -14.35 -7.79
CA THR A 138 -2.21 -15.67 -8.06
C THR A 138 -2.64 -16.39 -6.78
N GLU A 139 -1.94 -16.19 -5.66
CA GLU A 139 -2.31 -16.78 -4.38
C GLU A 139 -3.63 -16.20 -3.86
N TYR A 140 -3.86 -14.89 -4.05
CA TYR A 140 -5.13 -14.25 -3.69
C TYR A 140 -6.31 -14.80 -4.49
N GLN A 141 -6.10 -15.07 -5.78
CA GLN A 141 -7.10 -15.72 -6.63
C GLN A 141 -7.40 -17.14 -6.13
N THR A 142 -6.36 -17.94 -5.88
CA THR A 142 -6.49 -19.35 -5.42
C THR A 142 -7.20 -19.46 -4.07
N LEU A 143 -6.94 -18.55 -3.14
CA LEU A 143 -7.54 -18.52 -1.80
C LEU A 143 -8.87 -17.76 -1.75
N ASP A 144 -9.36 -17.26 -2.88
CA ASP A 144 -10.60 -16.47 -2.99
C ASP A 144 -10.60 -15.23 -2.06
N VAL A 145 -9.44 -14.57 -1.95
CA VAL A 145 -9.26 -13.43 -1.05
C VAL A 145 -10.17 -12.28 -1.43
N TYR A 146 -10.31 -11.98 -2.73
CA TYR A 146 -11.09 -10.85 -3.21
C TYR A 146 -12.55 -10.90 -2.78
N ASN A 147 -13.22 -12.04 -2.95
CA ASN A 147 -14.61 -12.22 -2.52
C ASN A 147 -14.73 -12.19 -0.98
N LYS A 148 -13.83 -12.85 -0.28
CA LYS A 148 -13.83 -12.87 1.20
C LYS A 148 -13.63 -11.47 1.79
N VAL A 149 -12.72 -10.67 1.23
CA VAL A 149 -12.51 -9.27 1.66
C VAL A 149 -13.76 -8.44 1.38
N LYS A 150 -14.39 -8.59 0.20
CA LYS A 150 -15.66 -7.92 -0.14
C LYS A 150 -16.74 -8.22 0.89
N ASP A 151 -16.93 -9.50 1.21
CA ASP A 151 -17.96 -9.94 2.16
C ASP A 151 -17.68 -9.40 3.57
N GLN A 152 -16.44 -9.47 4.04
CA GLN A 152 -16.04 -8.94 5.35
C GLN A 152 -16.25 -7.42 5.44
N MET A 153 -15.87 -6.66 4.42
CA MET A 153 -16.05 -5.22 4.39
C MET A 153 -17.53 -4.82 4.35
N ASN A 154 -18.37 -5.55 3.60
CA ASN A 154 -19.82 -5.33 3.59
C ASN A 154 -20.46 -5.70 4.94
N ALA A 155 -20.04 -6.79 5.57
CA ALA A 155 -20.48 -7.16 6.92
C ALA A 155 -20.08 -6.07 7.94
N HIS A 156 -18.87 -5.54 7.86
CA HIS A 156 -18.41 -4.44 8.70
C HIS A 156 -19.23 -3.16 8.50
N SER A 157 -19.52 -2.79 7.24
CA SER A 157 -20.36 -1.64 6.93
C SER A 157 -21.72 -1.76 7.60
N LEU A 158 -22.36 -2.92 7.45
CA LEU A 158 -23.67 -3.20 8.07
C LEU A 158 -23.58 -3.16 9.60
N TYR A 159 -22.65 -3.92 10.18
CA TYR A 159 -22.50 -4.02 11.65
C TYR A 159 -22.18 -2.67 12.32
N ARG A 160 -21.40 -1.83 11.65
CA ARG A 160 -20.97 -0.51 12.17
C ARG A 160 -21.84 0.64 11.68
N ASN A 161 -22.91 0.36 10.94
CA ASN A 161 -23.82 1.36 10.36
C ASN A 161 -23.08 2.45 9.56
N LYS A 162 -22.12 2.03 8.70
CA LYS A 162 -21.28 2.96 7.92
C LYS A 162 -21.93 3.41 6.61
N GLY A 163 -22.90 2.66 6.10
CA GLY A 163 -23.70 3.02 4.92
C GLY A 163 -23.03 2.82 3.56
N TYR A 164 -21.76 2.40 3.50
CA TYR A 164 -21.11 2.07 2.22
C TYR A 164 -21.40 0.62 1.78
N ILE A 165 -21.35 0.39 0.48
CA ILE A 165 -21.33 -0.94 -0.11
C ILE A 165 -20.07 -1.13 -0.94
N VAL A 166 -19.36 -2.24 -0.71
CA VAL A 166 -18.25 -2.64 -1.57
C VAL A 166 -18.80 -3.25 -2.85
N LYS A 167 -18.61 -2.56 -3.96
CA LYS A 167 -19.06 -2.99 -5.29
C LYS A 167 -18.14 -4.03 -5.89
N GLU A 168 -16.84 -3.76 -5.83
CA GLU A 168 -15.82 -4.59 -6.43
C GLU A 168 -14.59 -4.70 -5.54
N VAL A 169 -14.01 -5.89 -5.49
CA VAL A 169 -12.62 -6.13 -5.04
C VAL A 169 -11.96 -6.94 -6.13
N LYS A 170 -10.87 -6.43 -6.70
CA LYS A 170 -10.15 -7.14 -7.78
C LYS A 170 -8.65 -6.89 -7.76
N GLY A 171 -7.91 -7.85 -8.34
CA GLY A 171 -6.51 -7.68 -8.67
C GLY A 171 -6.31 -6.75 -9.86
N LEU A 172 -5.31 -5.89 -9.80
CA LEU A 172 -4.84 -5.07 -10.90
C LEU A 172 -3.34 -5.29 -11.10
N SER A 173 -2.93 -5.44 -12.36
CA SER A 173 -1.52 -5.43 -12.69
C SER A 173 -0.90 -4.07 -12.37
N SER A 174 0.17 -4.05 -11.59
CA SER A 174 0.93 -2.84 -11.28
C SER A 174 1.46 -2.17 -12.57
N ALA A 175 1.78 -2.95 -13.60
CA ALA A 175 2.20 -2.42 -14.90
C ALA A 175 1.14 -1.51 -15.56
N ASP A 176 -0.13 -1.80 -15.34
CA ASP A 176 -1.26 -1.12 -15.99
C ASP A 176 -1.93 -0.08 -15.08
N ASN A 177 -1.64 -0.08 -13.78
CA ASN A 177 -2.30 0.81 -12.83
C ASN A 177 -1.33 1.69 -12.02
N LYS A 178 -1.34 2.99 -12.33
CA LYS A 178 -0.44 3.96 -11.69
C LYS A 178 -0.70 4.15 -10.19
N MET A 179 -1.93 3.96 -9.72
CA MET A 179 -2.23 4.08 -8.29
C MET A 179 -1.60 2.94 -7.47
N VAL A 180 -1.59 1.71 -8.02
CA VAL A 180 -0.87 0.58 -7.42
C VAL A 180 0.63 0.85 -7.40
N GLN A 181 1.20 1.44 -8.46
CA GLN A 181 2.61 1.86 -8.47
C GLN A 181 2.94 2.93 -7.42
N VAL A 182 2.00 3.82 -7.13
CA VAL A 182 2.18 4.84 -6.09
C VAL A 182 2.24 4.22 -4.71
N ILE A 183 1.32 3.29 -4.37
CA ILE A 183 1.37 2.62 -3.07
C ILE A 183 2.63 1.77 -2.91
N ASP A 184 3.08 1.02 -3.94
CA ASP A 184 4.38 0.32 -3.93
C ASP A 184 5.52 1.29 -3.60
N SER A 185 5.54 2.45 -4.25
CA SER A 185 6.62 3.42 -4.07
C SER A 185 6.63 4.02 -2.65
N PHE A 186 5.49 4.44 -2.10
CA PHE A 186 5.42 4.93 -0.72
C PHE A 186 5.74 3.85 0.31
N MET A 187 5.19 2.66 0.13
CA MET A 187 5.49 1.52 0.98
C MET A 187 6.99 1.18 0.95
N GLY A 188 7.58 1.14 -0.25
CA GLY A 188 9.01 0.94 -0.44
C GLY A 188 9.86 1.98 0.28
N ILE A 189 9.48 3.27 0.24
CA ILE A 189 10.16 4.35 0.99
C ILE A 189 10.06 4.11 2.50
N ILE A 190 8.88 3.81 3.01
CA ILE A 190 8.66 3.59 4.45
C ILE A 190 9.47 2.38 4.93
N VAL A 191 9.42 1.27 4.21
CA VAL A 191 10.19 0.05 4.51
C VAL A 191 11.70 0.34 4.49
N PHE A 192 12.20 1.08 3.49
CA PHE A 192 13.59 1.49 3.38
C PHE A 192 14.06 2.30 4.59
N ILE A 193 13.22 3.20 5.09
CA ILE A 193 13.50 3.99 6.30
C ILE A 193 13.49 3.10 7.55
N LEU A 194 12.47 2.26 7.73
CA LEU A 194 12.30 1.38 8.89
C LEU A 194 13.45 0.35 9.00
N GLN A 195 13.88 -0.21 7.88
CA GLN A 195 15.00 -1.15 7.82
C GLN A 195 16.38 -0.46 7.92
N LYS A 196 16.41 0.86 8.00
CA LYS A 196 17.65 1.67 8.03
C LYS A 196 18.57 1.39 6.83
N ASP A 197 18.00 1.06 5.70
CA ASP A 197 18.73 0.73 4.48
C ASP A 197 19.56 1.91 3.94
N TYR A 198 19.22 3.14 4.34
CA TYR A 198 19.97 4.36 4.04
C TYR A 198 21.38 4.38 4.65
N LEU A 199 21.66 3.53 5.65
CA LEU A 199 23.00 3.39 6.24
C LEU A 199 23.93 2.52 5.40
N GLN A 200 23.41 1.82 4.39
CA GLN A 200 24.20 0.91 3.58
C GLN A 200 24.87 1.63 2.42
N SER A 201 26.10 1.22 2.10
CA SER A 201 26.97 1.90 1.12
C SER A 201 26.74 1.50 -0.34
N SER A 202 25.75 0.64 -0.66
CA SER A 202 25.49 0.23 -2.05
C SER A 202 25.04 1.41 -2.91
N LYS A 203 25.46 1.46 -4.18
CA LYS A 203 25.09 2.52 -5.14
C LYS A 203 23.56 2.67 -5.27
N ILE A 204 22.85 1.55 -5.29
CA ILE A 204 21.39 1.54 -5.41
C ILE A 204 20.75 2.17 -4.15
N LYS A 205 21.19 1.74 -2.95
CA LYS A 205 20.64 2.27 -1.70
C LYS A 205 20.95 3.75 -1.49
N ARG A 206 22.14 4.20 -1.90
CA ARG A 206 22.48 5.64 -1.93
C ARG A 206 21.58 6.43 -2.88
N GLY A 207 21.26 5.88 -4.06
CA GLY A 207 20.33 6.53 -4.99
C GLY A 207 18.91 6.64 -4.43
N LYS A 208 18.42 5.59 -3.74
CA LYS A 208 17.14 5.63 -3.03
C LYS A 208 17.14 6.66 -1.89
N ALA A 209 18.21 6.71 -1.11
CA ALA A 209 18.38 7.70 -0.05
C ALA A 209 18.40 9.13 -0.59
N ASP A 210 19.05 9.39 -1.74
CA ASP A 210 19.04 10.70 -2.40
C ASP A 210 17.64 11.11 -2.85
N LEU A 211 16.86 10.21 -3.44
CA LEU A 211 15.46 10.45 -3.79
C LEU A 211 14.64 10.84 -2.56
N ILE A 212 14.72 10.04 -1.49
CA ILE A 212 13.96 10.28 -0.25
C ILE A 212 14.37 11.59 0.39
N TYR A 213 15.68 11.87 0.46
CA TYR A 213 16.19 13.13 0.98
C TYR A 213 15.62 14.33 0.23
N ARG A 214 15.69 14.35 -1.10
CA ARG A 214 15.14 15.43 -1.93
C ARG A 214 13.64 15.59 -1.73
N LEU A 215 12.91 14.48 -1.68
CA LEU A 215 11.45 14.49 -1.47
C LEU A 215 11.08 15.11 -0.12
N LEU A 216 11.79 14.75 0.95
CA LEU A 216 11.50 15.24 2.29
C LEU A 216 12.03 16.67 2.54
N MET A 217 13.08 17.09 1.84
CA MET A 217 13.64 18.46 1.96
C MET A 217 12.81 19.52 1.21
N GLU A 218 11.86 19.10 0.39
CA GLU A 218 10.91 20.04 -0.20
C GLU A 218 10.02 20.65 0.89
N GLU A 219 9.68 21.93 0.76
CA GLU A 219 8.99 22.69 1.79
C GLU A 219 7.67 22.05 2.23
N GLY A 220 7.55 21.78 3.51
CA GLY A 220 6.38 21.19 4.14
C GLY A 220 6.24 19.66 3.95
N ASN A 221 7.06 19.01 3.12
CA ASN A 221 6.90 17.59 2.82
C ASN A 221 7.16 16.67 4.01
N VAL A 222 8.05 17.02 4.93
CA VAL A 222 8.24 16.23 6.16
C VAL A 222 6.94 16.16 6.96
N ALA A 223 6.29 17.30 7.18
CA ALA A 223 5.03 17.34 7.91
C ALA A 223 3.91 16.58 7.19
N ARG A 224 3.80 16.76 5.86
CA ARG A 224 2.81 16.03 5.04
C ARG A 224 3.05 14.52 5.09
N PHE A 225 4.29 14.08 4.91
CA PHE A 225 4.66 12.67 4.98
C PHE A 225 4.31 12.06 6.34
N GLN A 226 4.59 12.76 7.44
CA GLN A 226 4.24 12.31 8.78
C GLN A 226 2.73 12.24 9.01
N SER A 227 1.98 13.24 8.56
CA SER A 227 0.51 13.26 8.73
C SER A 227 -0.21 12.24 7.84
N MET A 228 0.39 11.89 6.69
CA MET A 228 -0.19 10.97 5.73
C MET A 228 -0.11 9.51 6.18
N ILE A 229 0.89 9.14 6.98
CA ILE A 229 1.21 7.73 7.26
C ILE A 229 0.74 7.31 8.64
N ASN A 230 -0.07 6.26 8.70
CA ASN A 230 -0.44 5.55 9.92
C ASN A 230 0.24 4.18 9.93
N LEU A 231 1.06 3.91 10.94
CA LEU A 231 1.77 2.65 11.11
C LEU A 231 1.08 1.78 12.17
N PHE A 232 0.82 0.53 11.84
CA PHE A 232 0.28 -0.47 12.73
C PHE A 232 1.25 -1.65 12.83
N LEU A 233 1.71 -1.96 14.03
CA LEU A 233 2.56 -3.12 14.29
C LEU A 233 1.73 -4.23 14.91
N TRP A 234 1.74 -5.40 14.31
CA TRP A 234 1.20 -6.60 14.93
C TRP A 234 2.26 -7.24 15.83
N SER A 235 2.00 -7.23 17.14
CA SER A 235 2.91 -7.74 18.17
C SER A 235 2.58 -9.14 18.66
N GLY A 236 1.43 -9.68 18.25
CA GLY A 236 0.96 -10.99 18.71
C GLY A 236 0.28 -10.95 20.10
N GLU A 237 -0.09 -9.76 20.58
CA GLU A 237 -0.86 -9.55 21.82
C GLU A 237 -2.34 -9.32 21.54
#